data_ba8c0499d8f3c4670e923ddd62c3a192
#
_entry.id   ba8c0499d8f3c4670e923ddd62c3a192
#
_cell.length_a   1.000
_cell.length_b   1.000
_cell.length_c   1.000
_cell.angle_alpha   90.00
_cell.angle_beta   90.00
_cell.angle_gamma   90.00
#
_symmetry.space_group_name_H-M   'P 1'
#
loop_
_entity.id
_entity.type
_entity.pdbx_description
1 polymer ?
#
loop_
_entity_poly.entity_id
_entity_poly.type
_entity_poly.pdbx_seq_one_letter_code
_entity_poly.pdbx_strand_id
1 'polypeptide(L)'
;MSLALPAPSARIACVGVEPGVERMTAVLLSQAVLIPNLVGTFVFALSGGVAGVKGRVDLFGLAVLAFAAGNAGGIMRDIVLGRYPAGSLSDWRYLAVSVLAAVVVFFWYPDIDRRRRLVLYFDAAGLSLFAVTGTIAALSVGLSPVMAPVMGMLTGIGGGMLRDVLVNETPAVLKSELYAIAALAAGLVVVLGDALDWPWLLTFTLGAGLCFFLRMMAIHKGWGLPTARWSSGHGEG
;
A
#
# COMPACT_ATOMS: atom_id res chain seq x y z
N MET A 1 -2.32 31.19 18.91
CA MET A 1 -1.73 30.39 20.01
C MET A 1 -1.82 28.93 19.58
N SER A 2 -0.75 28.44 18.95
CA SER A 2 -0.70 27.11 18.33
C SER A 2 -0.24 26.10 19.39
N LEU A 3 -1.14 25.25 19.85
CA LEU A 3 -0.80 24.08 20.65
C LEU A 3 -0.28 22.99 19.70
N ALA A 4 1.02 23.04 19.42
CA ALA A 4 1.73 21.93 18.78
C ALA A 4 1.83 20.80 19.82
N LEU A 5 1.11 19.68 19.60
CA LEU A 5 1.32 18.46 20.36
C LEU A 5 2.74 17.95 20.08
N PRO A 6 3.53 17.58 21.09
CA PRO A 6 4.89 17.08 20.88
C PRO A 6 4.85 15.78 20.09
N ALA A 7 5.83 15.61 19.19
CA ALA A 7 6.02 14.38 18.41
C ALA A 7 6.12 13.15 19.35
N PRO A 8 5.67 11.96 18.92
CA PRO A 8 5.69 10.74 19.73
C PRO A 8 7.06 10.40 20.35
N SER A 9 8.15 10.80 19.67
CA SER A 9 9.51 10.69 20.21
C SER A 9 9.79 11.54 21.45
N ALA A 10 9.04 12.64 21.65
CA ALA A 10 9.21 13.51 22.81
C ALA A 10 8.50 12.98 24.09
N ARG A 11 7.51 12.07 23.92
CA ARG A 11 6.84 11.45 25.08
C ARG A 11 7.69 10.37 25.75
N ILE A 12 8.63 9.76 25.03
CA ILE A 12 9.50 8.69 25.56
C ILE A 12 10.69 9.28 26.37
N ALA A 13 11.09 10.51 26.06
CA ALA A 13 12.24 11.16 26.70
C ALA A 13 12.01 11.57 28.19
N CYS A 14 10.75 11.55 28.68
CA CYS A 14 10.43 11.96 30.05
C CYS A 14 10.39 10.83 31.08
N VAL A 15 10.52 9.58 30.66
CA VAL A 15 10.65 8.42 31.57
C VAL A 15 12.09 7.94 31.45
N GLY A 16 12.89 8.04 32.50
CA GLY A 16 14.30 7.65 32.54
C GLY A 16 14.49 6.16 32.22
N VAL A 17 14.33 5.81 30.95
CA VAL A 17 14.49 4.46 30.42
C VAL A 17 15.97 4.25 30.10
N GLU A 18 16.53 3.13 30.51
CA GLU A 18 17.90 2.72 30.22
C GLU A 18 18.20 2.80 28.72
N PRO A 19 19.38 3.32 28.29
CA PRO A 19 19.73 3.50 26.84
C PRO A 19 19.65 2.20 26.03
N GLY A 20 19.76 1.05 26.67
CA GLY A 20 19.61 -0.28 26.06
C GLY A 20 18.16 -0.60 25.70
N VAL A 21 17.21 -0.19 26.52
CA VAL A 21 15.77 -0.43 26.30
C VAL A 21 15.25 0.49 25.18
N GLU A 22 15.72 1.74 25.11
CA GLU A 22 15.38 2.66 24.00
C GLU A 22 15.86 2.13 22.64
N ARG A 23 17.09 1.62 22.58
CA ARG A 23 17.61 0.99 21.34
C ARG A 23 16.84 -0.25 20.96
N MET A 24 16.49 -1.09 21.91
CA MET A 24 15.71 -2.31 21.66
C MET A 24 14.29 -1.99 21.20
N THR A 25 13.62 -1.02 21.81
CA THR A 25 12.29 -0.58 21.38
C THR A 25 12.31 0.08 20.01
N ALA A 26 13.32 0.91 19.71
CA ALA A 26 13.50 1.51 18.39
C ALA A 26 13.74 0.45 17.30
N VAL A 27 14.54 -0.58 17.58
CA VAL A 27 14.78 -1.71 16.68
C VAL A 27 13.49 -2.52 16.47
N LEU A 28 12.76 -2.84 17.54
CA LEU A 28 11.49 -3.56 17.43
C LEU A 28 10.44 -2.78 16.63
N LEU A 29 10.34 -1.47 16.85
CA LEU A 29 9.44 -0.60 16.08
C LEU A 29 9.85 -0.50 14.62
N SER A 30 11.15 -0.42 14.33
CA SER A 30 11.64 -0.41 12.95
C SER A 30 11.35 -1.72 12.21
N GLN A 31 11.50 -2.87 12.88
CA GLN A 31 11.16 -4.19 12.34
C GLN A 31 9.64 -4.36 12.20
N ALA A 32 8.86 -3.85 13.13
CA ALA A 32 7.41 -3.90 13.09
C ALA A 32 6.82 -3.20 11.85
N VAL A 33 7.49 -2.17 11.32
CA VAL A 33 7.08 -1.50 10.08
C VAL A 33 7.72 -2.15 8.84
N LEU A 34 8.94 -2.66 8.96
CA LEU A 34 9.68 -3.26 7.85
C LEU A 34 9.00 -4.53 7.32
N ILE A 35 8.60 -5.45 8.21
CA ILE A 35 7.99 -6.72 7.81
C ILE A 35 6.71 -6.50 7.00
N PRO A 36 5.72 -5.70 7.45
CA PRO A 36 4.54 -5.38 6.64
C PRO A 36 4.87 -4.71 5.30
N ASN A 37 5.88 -3.84 5.26
CA ASN A 37 6.32 -3.22 4.01
C ASN A 37 6.90 -4.26 3.04
N LEU A 38 7.76 -5.18 3.49
CA LEU A 38 8.32 -6.24 2.65
C LEU A 38 7.24 -7.22 2.17
N VAL A 39 6.30 -7.60 3.06
CA VAL A 39 5.15 -8.45 2.68
C VAL A 39 4.27 -7.73 1.66
N GLY A 40 3.96 -6.45 1.88
CA GLY A 40 3.20 -5.63 0.94
C GLY A 40 3.90 -5.50 -0.41
N THR A 41 5.23 -5.28 -0.40
CA THR A 41 6.06 -5.26 -1.61
C THR A 41 5.99 -6.60 -2.35
N PHE A 42 6.14 -7.73 -1.65
CA PHE A 42 6.06 -9.06 -2.26
C PHE A 42 4.71 -9.30 -2.93
N VAL A 43 3.62 -8.99 -2.23
CA VAL A 43 2.25 -9.21 -2.74
C VAL A 43 1.94 -8.32 -3.94
N PHE A 44 2.33 -7.03 -3.89
CA PHE A 44 2.20 -6.16 -5.07
C PHE A 44 3.14 -6.58 -6.22
N ALA A 45 4.34 -7.04 -5.91
CA ALA A 45 5.28 -7.56 -6.90
C ALA A 45 4.72 -8.81 -7.60
N LEU A 46 4.05 -9.71 -6.87
CA LEU A 46 3.30 -10.83 -7.47
C LEU A 46 2.22 -10.32 -8.43
N SER A 47 1.46 -9.29 -8.03
CA SER A 47 0.45 -8.67 -8.88
C SER A 47 1.07 -8.08 -10.16
N GLY A 48 2.23 -7.40 -10.04
CA GLY A 48 3.00 -6.86 -11.16
C GLY A 48 3.52 -7.93 -12.10
N GLY A 49 4.08 -9.00 -11.54
CA GLY A 49 4.56 -10.15 -12.31
C GLY A 49 3.42 -10.82 -13.10
N VAL A 50 2.26 -11.07 -12.47
CA VAL A 50 1.09 -11.67 -13.16
C VAL A 50 0.58 -10.76 -14.28
N ALA A 51 0.57 -9.44 -14.08
CA ALA A 51 0.22 -8.48 -15.13
C ALA A 51 1.23 -8.52 -16.28
N GLY A 52 2.53 -8.63 -15.98
CA GLY A 52 3.59 -8.73 -16.97
C GLY A 52 3.52 -9.98 -17.85
N VAL A 53 3.20 -11.14 -17.27
CA VAL A 53 3.02 -12.36 -18.08
C VAL A 53 1.85 -12.22 -19.04
N LYS A 54 0.74 -11.61 -18.64
CA LYS A 54 -0.36 -11.29 -19.56
C LYS A 54 0.07 -10.35 -20.67
N GLY A 55 0.97 -9.40 -20.38
CA GLY A 55 1.61 -8.51 -21.35
C GLY A 55 2.68 -9.18 -22.21
N ARG A 56 2.95 -10.50 -22.02
CA ARG A 56 3.96 -11.28 -22.76
C ARG A 56 5.38 -10.70 -22.69
N VAL A 57 5.72 -10.09 -21.53
CA VAL A 57 7.09 -9.60 -21.31
C VAL A 57 8.03 -10.76 -20.95
N ASP A 58 9.32 -10.60 -21.19
CA ASP A 58 10.34 -11.56 -20.80
C ASP A 58 10.62 -11.56 -19.28
N LEU A 59 11.51 -12.42 -18.82
CA LEU A 59 11.84 -12.54 -17.39
C LEU A 59 12.39 -11.23 -16.81
N PHE A 60 13.17 -10.47 -17.59
CA PHE A 60 13.67 -9.18 -17.13
C PHE A 60 12.55 -8.15 -17.00
N GLY A 61 11.67 -8.07 -18.00
CA GLY A 61 10.47 -7.23 -17.95
C GLY A 61 9.54 -7.61 -16.79
N LEU A 62 9.43 -8.90 -16.49
CA LEU A 62 8.71 -9.39 -15.28
C LEU A 62 9.32 -8.86 -14.00
N ALA A 63 10.65 -8.89 -13.86
CA ALA A 63 11.34 -8.37 -12.68
C ALA A 63 11.16 -6.86 -12.54
N VAL A 64 11.23 -6.12 -13.66
CA VAL A 64 10.99 -4.68 -13.71
C VAL A 64 9.55 -4.34 -13.27
N LEU A 65 8.55 -5.04 -13.83
CA LEU A 65 7.15 -4.83 -13.46
C LEU A 65 6.86 -5.20 -12.00
N ALA A 66 7.43 -6.30 -11.51
CA ALA A 66 7.32 -6.71 -10.12
C ALA A 66 7.94 -5.65 -9.19
N PHE A 67 9.14 -5.15 -9.52
CA PHE A 67 9.78 -4.09 -8.74
C PHE A 67 8.97 -2.79 -8.76
N ALA A 68 8.55 -2.35 -9.93
CA ALA A 68 7.77 -1.13 -10.10
C ALA A 68 6.46 -1.21 -9.30
N ALA A 69 5.67 -2.27 -9.49
CA ALA A 69 4.41 -2.45 -8.77
C ALA A 69 4.61 -2.57 -7.26
N GLY A 70 5.64 -3.28 -6.80
CA GLY A 70 5.91 -3.50 -5.38
C GLY A 70 6.40 -2.27 -4.64
N ASN A 71 7.12 -1.37 -5.31
CA ASN A 71 7.86 -0.30 -4.63
C ASN A 71 7.36 1.11 -4.96
N ALA A 72 6.63 1.34 -6.06
CA ALA A 72 6.23 2.69 -6.48
C ALA A 72 5.45 3.46 -5.41
N GLY A 73 4.51 2.82 -4.73
CA GLY A 73 3.74 3.45 -3.67
C GLY A 73 4.63 3.89 -2.50
N GLY A 74 5.57 3.04 -2.07
CA GLY A 74 6.53 3.35 -1.02
C GLY A 74 7.51 4.45 -1.41
N ILE A 75 8.01 4.44 -2.66
CA ILE A 75 8.89 5.50 -3.19
C ILE A 75 8.14 6.83 -3.23
N MET A 76 6.93 6.84 -3.78
CA MET A 76 6.10 8.04 -3.85
C MET A 76 5.81 8.60 -2.45
N ARG A 77 5.44 7.74 -1.49
CA ARG A 77 5.25 8.12 -0.10
C ARG A 77 6.49 8.80 0.48
N ASP A 78 7.65 8.15 0.33
CA ASP A 78 8.88 8.64 0.94
C ASP A 78 9.31 9.99 0.32
N ILE A 79 9.13 10.16 -1.00
CA ILE A 79 9.36 11.43 -1.70
C ILE A 79 8.45 12.53 -1.13
N VAL A 80 7.15 12.29 -1.04
CA VAL A 80 6.17 13.28 -0.54
C VAL A 80 6.41 13.62 0.93
N LEU A 81 6.82 12.65 1.75
CA LEU A 81 7.14 12.84 3.16
C LEU A 81 8.55 13.39 3.41
N GLY A 82 9.32 13.71 2.36
CA GLY A 82 10.67 14.27 2.47
C GLY A 82 11.70 13.26 3.02
N ARG A 83 11.47 11.97 2.90
CA ARG A 83 12.38 10.92 3.35
C ARG A 83 13.32 10.50 2.22
N TYR A 84 14.54 10.96 2.27
CA TYR A 84 15.56 10.68 1.27
C TYR A 84 16.79 9.99 1.87
N PRO A 85 17.34 8.97 1.20
CA PRO A 85 16.78 8.24 0.06
C PRO A 85 15.57 7.38 0.45
N ALA A 86 14.69 7.07 -0.52
CA ALA A 86 13.51 6.25 -0.27
C ALA A 86 13.90 4.87 0.27
N GLY A 87 13.16 4.35 1.26
CA GLY A 87 13.48 3.11 1.96
C GLY A 87 13.67 1.90 1.05
N SER A 88 12.83 1.77 0.01
CA SER A 88 12.95 0.69 -0.97
C SER A 88 14.15 0.79 -1.92
N LEU A 89 14.82 1.95 -1.98
CA LEU A 89 16.07 2.14 -2.72
C LEU A 89 17.29 2.02 -1.82
N SER A 90 17.13 2.19 -0.50
CA SER A 90 18.21 2.09 0.47
C SER A 90 18.45 0.68 0.97
N ASP A 91 17.46 -0.21 0.85
CA ASP A 91 17.50 -1.55 1.39
C ASP A 91 17.34 -2.59 0.28
N TRP A 92 18.38 -3.36 0.02
CA TRP A 92 18.43 -4.40 -1.00
C TRP A 92 17.32 -5.47 -0.86
N ARG A 93 16.75 -5.64 0.35
CA ARG A 93 15.69 -6.61 0.63
C ARG A 93 14.45 -6.36 -0.22
N TYR A 94 14.12 -5.10 -0.53
CA TYR A 94 13.00 -4.76 -1.41
C TYR A 94 13.21 -5.24 -2.84
N LEU A 95 14.45 -5.11 -3.35
CA LEU A 95 14.81 -5.64 -4.66
C LEU A 95 14.75 -7.17 -4.65
N ALA A 96 15.34 -7.82 -3.64
CA ALA A 96 15.35 -9.27 -3.52
C ALA A 96 13.93 -9.87 -3.46
N VAL A 97 13.04 -9.26 -2.68
CA VAL A 97 11.64 -9.67 -2.55
C VAL A 97 10.89 -9.49 -3.88
N SER A 98 11.16 -8.41 -4.62
CA SER A 98 10.54 -8.15 -5.91
C SER A 98 11.01 -9.16 -6.99
N VAL A 99 12.31 -9.47 -7.02
CA VAL A 99 12.89 -10.48 -7.91
C VAL A 99 12.35 -11.87 -7.56
N LEU A 100 12.27 -12.21 -6.27
CA LEU A 100 11.67 -13.46 -5.82
C LEU A 100 10.22 -13.60 -6.31
N ALA A 101 9.42 -12.54 -6.20
CA ALA A 101 8.05 -12.54 -6.70
C ALA A 101 7.98 -12.77 -8.22
N ALA A 102 8.88 -12.12 -8.99
CA ALA A 102 8.96 -12.34 -10.44
C ALA A 102 9.32 -13.79 -10.79
N VAL A 103 10.29 -14.39 -10.10
CA VAL A 103 10.68 -15.79 -10.26
C VAL A 103 9.52 -16.72 -9.91
N VAL A 104 8.84 -16.49 -8.80
CA VAL A 104 7.65 -17.26 -8.38
C VAL A 104 6.59 -17.22 -9.48
N VAL A 105 6.27 -16.04 -9.99
CA VAL A 105 5.27 -15.90 -11.06
C VAL A 105 5.73 -16.60 -12.34
N PHE A 106 7.00 -16.46 -12.72
CA PHE A 106 7.53 -17.07 -13.94
C PHE A 106 7.37 -18.60 -13.97
N PHE A 107 7.64 -19.27 -12.84
CA PHE A 107 7.55 -20.73 -12.79
C PHE A 107 6.12 -21.25 -12.54
N TRP A 108 5.27 -20.51 -11.83
CA TRP A 108 3.90 -20.94 -11.50
C TRP A 108 2.80 -20.34 -12.37
N TYR A 109 3.15 -19.57 -13.39
CA TYR A 109 2.18 -18.91 -14.27
C TYR A 109 1.14 -19.85 -14.91
N PRO A 110 1.47 -21.07 -15.39
CA PRO A 110 0.48 -21.94 -16.03
C PRO A 110 -0.71 -22.25 -15.13
N ASP A 111 -0.49 -22.31 -13.80
CA ASP A 111 -1.55 -22.51 -12.81
C ASP A 111 -2.28 -21.22 -12.44
N ILE A 112 -1.59 -20.08 -12.56
CA ILE A 112 -2.11 -18.74 -12.25
C ILE A 112 -3.10 -18.26 -13.32
N ASP A 113 -2.85 -18.55 -14.59
CA ASP A 113 -3.70 -18.08 -15.72
C ASP A 113 -5.14 -18.59 -15.66
N ARG A 114 -5.34 -19.77 -15.07
CA ARG A 114 -6.68 -20.32 -14.82
C ARG A 114 -7.51 -19.47 -13.84
N ARG A 115 -6.90 -18.54 -13.10
CA ARG A 115 -7.53 -17.74 -12.05
C ARG A 115 -7.43 -16.25 -12.35
N ARG A 116 -8.20 -15.76 -13.31
CA ARG A 116 -8.25 -14.34 -13.75
C ARG A 116 -8.31 -13.30 -12.62
N ARG A 117 -8.76 -13.67 -11.42
CA ARG A 117 -8.93 -12.77 -10.28
C ARG A 117 -7.71 -12.64 -9.36
N LEU A 118 -6.64 -13.42 -9.58
CA LEU A 118 -5.48 -13.41 -8.68
C LEU A 118 -4.80 -12.03 -8.60
N VAL A 119 -4.68 -11.33 -9.73
CA VAL A 119 -4.15 -9.95 -9.73
C VAL A 119 -4.91 -9.07 -8.78
N LEU A 120 -6.26 -9.15 -8.80
CA LEU A 120 -7.12 -8.35 -7.94
C LEU A 120 -6.99 -8.71 -6.45
N TYR A 121 -6.76 -10.00 -6.14
CA TYR A 121 -6.58 -10.46 -4.76
C TYR A 121 -5.23 -10.02 -4.20
N PHE A 122 -4.15 -10.19 -4.97
CA PHE A 122 -2.83 -9.68 -4.59
C PHE A 122 -2.84 -8.15 -4.46
N ASP A 123 -3.48 -7.47 -5.39
CA ASP A 123 -3.67 -6.03 -5.34
C ASP A 123 -4.43 -5.59 -4.07
N ALA A 124 -5.53 -6.26 -3.73
CA ALA A 124 -6.30 -5.96 -2.52
C ALA A 124 -5.48 -6.16 -1.23
N ALA A 125 -4.66 -7.21 -1.17
CA ALA A 125 -3.79 -7.48 -0.03
C ALA A 125 -2.66 -6.43 0.06
N GLY A 126 -2.00 -6.10 -1.05
CA GLY A 126 -0.98 -5.06 -1.10
C GLY A 126 -1.52 -3.69 -0.73
N LEU A 127 -2.70 -3.31 -1.29
CA LEU A 127 -3.40 -2.07 -0.95
C LEU A 127 -3.65 -1.96 0.56
N SER A 128 -4.15 -3.04 1.19
CA SER A 128 -4.49 -3.03 2.61
C SER A 128 -3.27 -2.81 3.50
N LEU A 129 -2.14 -3.44 3.19
CA LEU A 129 -0.90 -3.30 3.93
C LEU A 129 -0.31 -1.90 3.76
N PHE A 130 -0.26 -1.39 2.53
CA PHE A 130 0.34 -0.07 2.26
C PHE A 130 -0.55 1.10 2.65
N ALA A 131 -1.87 0.95 2.66
CA ALA A 131 -2.75 1.98 3.20
C ALA A 131 -2.47 2.21 4.70
N VAL A 132 -2.32 1.14 5.47
CA VAL A 132 -2.00 1.21 6.91
C VAL A 132 -0.58 1.73 7.13
N THR A 133 0.44 1.12 6.49
CA THR A 133 1.84 1.53 6.70
C THR A 133 2.11 2.94 6.20
N GLY A 134 1.44 3.36 5.11
CA GLY A 134 1.51 4.72 4.58
C GLY A 134 0.92 5.75 5.54
N THR A 135 -0.23 5.44 6.17
CA THR A 135 -0.85 6.32 7.18
C THR A 135 0.04 6.43 8.42
N ILE A 136 0.56 5.30 8.93
CA ILE A 136 1.50 5.30 10.07
C ILE A 136 2.75 6.14 9.75
N ALA A 137 3.32 5.97 8.55
CA ALA A 137 4.47 6.74 8.11
C ALA A 137 4.17 8.25 8.04
N ALA A 138 2.98 8.64 7.60
CA ALA A 138 2.54 10.03 7.56
C ALA A 138 2.39 10.64 8.96
N LEU A 139 1.75 9.93 9.88
CA LEU A 139 1.61 10.38 11.28
C LEU A 139 2.97 10.52 11.97
N SER A 140 3.92 9.61 11.70
CA SER A 140 5.25 9.64 12.33
C SER A 140 6.12 10.85 11.92
N VAL A 141 5.82 11.51 10.80
CA VAL A 141 6.47 12.78 10.38
C VAL A 141 5.64 14.01 10.75
N GLY A 142 4.55 13.83 11.51
CA GLY A 142 3.70 14.94 11.99
C GLY A 142 2.68 15.43 10.98
N LEU A 143 2.34 14.64 9.94
CA LEU A 143 1.25 15.00 9.04
C LEU A 143 -0.08 15.00 9.82
N SER A 144 -0.98 15.92 9.49
CA SER A 144 -2.25 16.04 10.20
C SER A 144 -3.08 14.75 10.13
N PRO A 145 -3.86 14.43 11.20
CA PRO A 145 -4.71 13.23 11.23
C PRO A 145 -5.73 13.14 10.09
N VAL A 146 -6.09 14.28 9.49
CA VAL A 146 -7.01 14.32 8.34
C VAL A 146 -6.29 13.90 7.04
N MET A 147 -5.01 14.32 6.87
CA MET A 147 -4.25 14.05 5.65
C MET A 147 -3.46 12.75 5.70
N ALA A 148 -3.20 12.20 6.88
CA ALA A 148 -2.48 10.94 7.01
C ALA A 148 -3.19 9.75 6.30
N PRO A 149 -4.53 9.56 6.40
CA PRO A 149 -5.25 8.55 5.61
C PRO A 149 -5.14 8.76 4.10
N VAL A 150 -5.10 10.01 3.63
CA VAL A 150 -4.91 10.33 2.21
C VAL A 150 -3.52 9.89 1.74
N MET A 151 -2.49 10.09 2.57
CA MET A 151 -1.13 9.60 2.27
C MET A 151 -1.08 8.07 2.26
N GLY A 152 -1.77 7.42 3.19
CA GLY A 152 -1.92 5.96 3.19
C GLY A 152 -2.61 5.44 1.92
N MET A 153 -3.71 6.08 1.52
CA MET A 153 -4.41 5.78 0.28
C MET A 153 -3.48 5.93 -0.94
N LEU A 154 -2.78 7.05 -1.07
CA LEU A 154 -1.84 7.28 -2.17
C LEU A 154 -0.73 6.23 -2.20
N THR A 155 -0.19 5.87 -1.03
CA THR A 155 0.83 4.80 -0.90
C THR A 155 0.29 3.47 -1.41
N GLY A 156 -0.91 3.08 -0.99
CA GLY A 156 -1.53 1.83 -1.39
C GLY A 156 -1.92 1.77 -2.88
N ILE A 157 -2.41 2.89 -3.43
CA ILE A 157 -2.81 2.98 -4.84
C ILE A 157 -1.60 2.99 -5.78
N GLY A 158 -0.48 3.61 -5.37
CA GLY A 158 0.64 3.93 -6.25
C GLY A 158 1.23 2.74 -6.98
N GLY A 159 1.37 1.60 -6.29
CA GLY A 159 1.90 0.37 -6.90
C GLY A 159 1.00 -0.20 -7.99
N GLY A 160 -0.29 -0.36 -7.70
CA GLY A 160 -1.29 -0.85 -8.65
C GLY A 160 -1.48 0.08 -9.84
N MET A 161 -1.47 1.40 -9.60
CA MET A 161 -1.60 2.39 -10.66
C MET A 161 -0.41 2.37 -11.62
N LEU A 162 0.82 2.33 -11.10
CA LEU A 162 2.01 2.26 -11.97
C LEU A 162 2.04 0.94 -12.75
N ARG A 163 1.69 -0.19 -12.13
CA ARG A 163 1.56 -1.48 -12.82
C ARG A 163 0.61 -1.39 -14.01
N ASP A 164 -0.61 -0.88 -13.79
CA ASP A 164 -1.65 -0.83 -14.82
C ASP A 164 -1.21 0.08 -15.99
N VAL A 165 -0.59 1.22 -15.68
CA VAL A 165 -0.04 2.13 -16.70
C VAL A 165 1.06 1.46 -17.52
N LEU A 166 1.99 0.73 -16.87
CA LEU A 166 3.10 0.05 -17.57
C LEU A 166 2.62 -1.08 -18.49
N VAL A 167 1.50 -1.72 -18.17
CA VAL A 167 0.89 -2.75 -19.05
C VAL A 167 -0.17 -2.16 -20.00
N ASN A 168 -0.24 -0.84 -20.11
CA ASN A 168 -1.19 -0.10 -20.95
C ASN A 168 -2.68 -0.42 -20.64
N GLU A 169 -2.97 -0.67 -19.37
CA GLU A 169 -4.35 -0.84 -18.88
C GLU A 169 -4.81 0.40 -18.14
N THR A 170 -6.12 0.69 -18.18
CA THR A 170 -6.69 1.76 -17.36
C THR A 170 -6.58 1.36 -15.87
N PRO A 171 -5.95 2.19 -15.01
CA PRO A 171 -5.78 1.90 -13.61
C PRO A 171 -7.07 1.50 -12.89
N ALA A 172 -6.98 0.43 -12.09
CA ALA A 172 -8.12 -0.12 -11.36
C ALA A 172 -8.78 0.91 -10.43
N VAL A 173 -8.00 1.84 -9.88
CA VAL A 173 -8.50 2.94 -9.04
C VAL A 173 -9.48 3.87 -9.77
N LEU A 174 -9.33 4.04 -11.08
CA LEU A 174 -10.23 4.87 -11.90
C LEU A 174 -11.51 4.12 -12.30
N LYS A 175 -11.49 2.78 -12.26
CA LYS A 175 -12.64 1.94 -12.60
C LYS A 175 -13.44 1.47 -11.39
N SER A 176 -12.85 1.49 -10.21
CA SER A 176 -13.43 0.95 -8.98
C SER A 176 -13.27 1.94 -7.83
N GLU A 177 -14.31 2.72 -7.58
CA GLU A 177 -14.31 3.77 -6.55
C GLU A 177 -14.17 3.22 -5.12
N LEU A 178 -14.64 1.99 -4.86
CA LEU A 178 -14.39 1.29 -3.58
C LEU A 178 -12.91 0.96 -3.35
N TYR A 179 -12.05 1.17 -4.35
CA TYR A 179 -10.60 1.00 -4.21
C TYR A 179 -10.02 2.06 -3.26
N ALA A 180 -10.23 3.33 -3.56
CA ALA A 180 -9.74 4.45 -2.76
C ALA A 180 -10.44 4.54 -1.40
N ILE A 181 -11.76 4.30 -1.35
CA ILE A 181 -12.57 4.34 -0.12
C ILE A 181 -12.09 3.27 0.88
N ALA A 182 -11.80 2.05 0.42
CA ALA A 182 -11.29 0.99 1.29
C ALA A 182 -9.93 1.36 1.91
N ALA A 183 -9.03 1.97 1.15
CA ALA A 183 -7.75 2.45 1.65
C ALA A 183 -7.90 3.61 2.65
N LEU A 184 -8.80 4.57 2.37
CA LEU A 184 -9.13 5.66 3.30
C LEU A 184 -9.73 5.12 4.61
N ALA A 185 -10.64 4.14 4.54
CA ALA A 185 -11.22 3.52 5.73
C ALA A 185 -10.15 2.86 6.61
N ALA A 186 -9.16 2.18 6.00
CA ALA A 186 -8.02 1.64 6.75
C ALA A 186 -7.21 2.75 7.43
N GLY A 187 -6.94 3.85 6.71
CA GLY A 187 -6.23 5.00 7.27
C GLY A 187 -6.98 5.66 8.44
N LEU A 188 -8.31 5.74 8.35
CA LEU A 188 -9.14 6.25 9.46
C LEU A 188 -9.05 5.35 10.70
N VAL A 189 -9.04 4.02 10.53
CA VAL A 189 -8.82 3.09 11.66
C VAL A 189 -7.46 3.33 12.30
N VAL A 190 -6.42 3.61 11.51
CA VAL A 190 -5.08 3.94 12.03
C VAL A 190 -5.11 5.22 12.85
N VAL A 191 -5.75 6.28 12.34
CA VAL A 191 -5.87 7.57 13.05
C VAL A 191 -6.65 7.42 14.35
N LEU A 192 -7.76 6.65 14.33
CA LEU A 192 -8.54 6.37 15.53
C LEU A 192 -7.72 5.55 16.56
N GLY A 193 -6.98 4.56 16.11
CA GLY A 193 -6.12 3.75 16.96
C GLY A 193 -5.01 4.57 17.61
N ASP A 194 -4.41 5.50 16.86
CA ASP A 194 -3.41 6.44 17.39
C ASP A 194 -4.03 7.40 18.44
N ALA A 195 -5.22 7.94 18.15
CA ALA A 195 -5.93 8.84 19.05
C ALA A 195 -6.43 8.16 20.35
N LEU A 196 -6.68 6.86 20.30
CA LEU A 196 -7.17 6.05 21.44
C LEU A 196 -6.05 5.23 22.10
N ASP A 197 -4.79 5.46 21.74
CA ASP A 197 -3.61 4.74 22.24
C ASP A 197 -3.74 3.19 22.15
N TRP A 198 -4.35 2.70 21.06
CA TRP A 198 -4.48 1.25 20.83
C TRP A 198 -3.12 0.61 20.55
N PRO A 199 -2.93 -0.68 20.96
CA PRO A 199 -1.75 -1.43 20.59
C PRO A 199 -1.57 -1.45 19.07
N TRP A 200 -0.35 -1.19 18.57
CA TRP A 200 -0.10 -1.07 17.14
C TRP A 200 -0.56 -2.29 16.33
N LEU A 201 -0.41 -3.51 16.91
CA LEU A 201 -0.83 -4.74 16.23
C LEU A 201 -2.36 -4.79 16.04
N LEU A 202 -3.14 -4.31 17.01
CA LEU A 202 -4.59 -4.22 16.90
C LEU A 202 -4.99 -3.21 15.83
N THR A 203 -4.40 -2.01 15.87
CA THR A 203 -4.65 -0.95 14.87
C THR A 203 -4.29 -1.43 13.46
N PHE A 204 -3.13 -2.06 13.32
CA PHE A 204 -2.66 -2.59 12.05
C PHE A 204 -3.59 -3.68 11.50
N THR A 205 -3.94 -4.67 12.32
CA THR A 205 -4.78 -5.81 11.89
C THR A 205 -6.21 -5.38 11.57
N LEU A 206 -6.79 -4.48 12.35
CA LEU A 206 -8.13 -3.95 12.08
C LEU A 206 -8.14 -3.10 10.81
N GLY A 207 -7.17 -2.19 10.63
CA GLY A 207 -7.08 -1.35 9.44
C GLY A 207 -6.87 -2.17 8.16
N ALA A 208 -5.87 -3.06 8.16
CA ALA A 208 -5.58 -3.91 7.02
C ALA A 208 -6.72 -4.90 6.75
N GLY A 209 -7.29 -5.51 7.80
CA GLY A 209 -8.42 -6.42 7.68
C GLY A 209 -9.67 -5.75 7.10
N LEU A 210 -10.01 -4.54 7.55
CA LEU A 210 -11.14 -3.77 7.01
C LEU A 210 -10.93 -3.44 5.53
N CYS A 211 -9.77 -2.93 5.16
CA CYS A 211 -9.46 -2.62 3.75
C CYS A 211 -9.57 -3.87 2.87
N PHE A 212 -8.90 -4.95 3.28
CA PHE A 212 -8.94 -6.21 2.55
C PHE A 212 -10.36 -6.75 2.41
N PHE A 213 -11.14 -6.76 3.50
CA PHE A 213 -12.53 -7.21 3.49
C PHE A 213 -13.39 -6.38 2.52
N LEU A 214 -13.31 -5.05 2.58
CA LEU A 214 -14.06 -4.16 1.67
C LEU A 214 -13.68 -4.41 0.20
N ARG A 215 -12.39 -4.61 -0.07
CA ARG A 215 -11.92 -4.94 -1.42
C ARG A 215 -12.42 -6.29 -1.90
N MET A 216 -12.37 -7.32 -1.05
CA MET A 216 -12.91 -8.65 -1.38
C MET A 216 -14.41 -8.61 -1.66
N MET A 217 -15.18 -7.86 -0.86
CA MET A 217 -16.60 -7.65 -1.10
C MET A 217 -16.86 -6.93 -2.43
N ALA A 218 -16.08 -5.88 -2.74
CA ALA A 218 -16.19 -5.17 -4.01
C ALA A 218 -15.89 -6.08 -5.21
N ILE A 219 -14.84 -6.89 -5.13
CA ILE A 219 -14.45 -7.84 -6.19
C ILE A 219 -15.52 -8.94 -6.40
N HIS A 220 -16.13 -9.44 -5.32
CA HIS A 220 -17.08 -10.54 -5.39
C HIS A 220 -18.49 -10.09 -5.76
N LYS A 221 -18.96 -8.97 -5.20
CA LYS A 221 -20.31 -8.45 -5.42
C LYS A 221 -20.41 -7.44 -6.56
N GLY A 222 -19.27 -7.02 -7.13
CA GLY A 222 -19.24 -6.02 -8.19
C GLY A 222 -19.72 -4.65 -7.71
N TRP A 223 -19.46 -4.31 -6.44
CA TRP A 223 -19.85 -3.01 -5.90
C TRP A 223 -19.03 -1.89 -6.56
N GLY A 224 -19.74 -0.93 -7.14
CA GLY A 224 -19.19 0.30 -7.70
C GLY A 224 -20.15 1.46 -7.42
N LEU A 225 -19.63 2.69 -7.43
CA LEU A 225 -20.46 3.87 -7.35
C LEU A 225 -21.11 4.16 -8.72
N PRO A 226 -22.18 4.95 -8.77
CA PRO A 226 -22.82 5.32 -10.03
C PRO A 226 -21.87 6.12 -10.93
N THR A 227 -21.64 5.66 -12.14
CA THR A 227 -20.88 6.42 -13.15
C THR A 227 -21.71 7.57 -13.68
N ALA A 228 -21.06 8.73 -13.95
CA ALA A 228 -21.70 9.83 -14.61
C ALA A 228 -22.21 9.38 -15.98
N ARG A 229 -23.53 9.43 -16.19
CA ARG A 229 -24.13 9.10 -17.50
C ARG A 229 -23.87 10.26 -18.44
N TRP A 230 -23.02 10.05 -19.44
CA TRP A 230 -22.96 10.92 -20.59
C TRP A 230 -24.27 10.72 -21.37
N SER A 231 -25.19 11.68 -21.26
CA SER A 231 -26.35 11.77 -22.17
C SER A 231 -25.80 12.20 -23.53
N SER A 232 -25.68 11.26 -24.47
CA SER A 232 -25.43 11.56 -25.86
C SER A 232 -26.70 12.20 -26.44
N GLY A 233 -26.91 13.47 -26.12
CA GLY A 233 -27.89 14.32 -26.80
C GLY A 233 -27.35 14.73 -28.17
N HIS A 234 -27.35 13.79 -29.11
CA HIS A 234 -27.34 14.13 -30.54
C HIS A 234 -28.73 13.79 -31.04
N GLY A 235 -29.59 14.83 -31.03
CA GLY A 235 -30.75 14.86 -31.87
C GLY A 235 -30.28 14.76 -33.32
N GLU A 236 -30.75 13.75 -34.01
CA GLU A 236 -30.81 13.75 -35.45
C GLU A 236 -31.72 14.89 -35.86
N GLY A 237 -31.15 15.88 -36.58
CA GLY A 237 -31.85 16.92 -37.33
C GLY A 237 -31.37 16.89 -38.75
#